data_6909a44269c451191b5867fdd948c684
#
_entry.id   6909a44269c451191b5867fdd948c684
#
_cell.length_a   1.000
_cell.length_b   1.000
_cell.length_c   1.000
_cell.angle_alpha   90.00
_cell.angle_beta   90.00
_cell.angle_gamma   90.00
#
_symmetry.space_group_name_H-M   'P 1'
#
loop_
_entity.id
_entity.type
_entity.pdbx_description
1 polymer ?
#
loop_
_entity_poly.entity_id
_entity_poly.type
_entity_poly.pdbx_seq_one_letter_code
_entity_poly.pdbx_strand_id
1 'polypeptide(L)'
;MFAACGGSSGKPDAGVDAKLEGFTDPDIVCPGGPKCMSAGDGVLKVGVAKRAYTPTNFETYTDENGDREWQSDEPFTDLNGNGKFDGVWLFGGARAAISVKTEIEARAMAFVQGDTTAVVLYIDSVGLLLGDLDLIRQHPTLAGVDVDHIIIGSTHAHDTPDTLGLWGPSPTVTGRQKFVLDALYAAAAAAVKEAVETAQPAQLVIATTKLINDESNPQSKTDDFNKDIRDPVIFDPTLTIARFVKASNPNETIGTLVNWANHPEVSHFSDTDSSEITAHYPHWLRDRVEQGVTAAQSKYAATDLAGIGGITVYVNGALGGQIGSLRGTHPPGPGGTPITEVGHVMDEAIGTNAAAKALTALADRGETFTSLPLSLKSATYNARIENTYFHVAFLIDLLGPHPLVGYNPDDPIDEGNYPWLPLRTTYLQVGPLGLVTAPGELHPELWVGGYDGSWSWGWPLLDMTKPNLPDFEAAPKPPYMRDLVLAHDGVKYPILAGMAEDYVGYIVPAYNYKLDPQDPYLVEAEGDHYEEVYSLGPLGEQHTVHPILQLLQYRR
;
A
#
# COMPACT_ATOMS: atom_id res chain seq x y z
N MET A 1 38.51 15.93 -42.02
CA MET A 1 38.40 17.38 -41.76
C MET A 1 37.06 17.56 -41.06
N PHE A 2 37.03 17.48 -39.75
CA PHE A 2 35.84 17.59 -38.92
C PHE A 2 35.87 18.91 -38.19
N ALA A 3 34.87 19.73 -38.42
CA ALA A 3 34.66 20.97 -37.68
C ALA A 3 33.85 20.67 -36.41
N ALA A 4 34.42 20.96 -35.26
CA ALA A 4 33.75 20.91 -33.98
C ALA A 4 32.88 22.17 -33.81
N CYS A 5 31.58 21.99 -33.61
CA CYS A 5 30.71 23.02 -33.06
C CYS A 5 30.55 22.76 -31.58
N GLY A 6 31.11 23.64 -30.76
CA GLY A 6 30.88 23.66 -29.32
C GLY A 6 29.45 24.10 -28.99
N GLY A 7 28.69 23.26 -28.36
CA GLY A 7 27.43 23.60 -27.73
C GLY A 7 27.65 23.84 -26.23
N SER A 8 27.26 24.99 -25.75
CA SER A 8 27.26 25.39 -24.35
C SER A 8 26.26 24.50 -23.57
N SER A 9 26.76 23.82 -22.54
CA SER A 9 25.94 23.15 -21.54
C SER A 9 25.25 24.18 -20.65
N GLY A 10 24.07 24.61 -21.02
CA GLY A 10 23.15 25.26 -20.09
C GLY A 10 22.46 24.18 -19.27
N LYS A 11 22.68 24.16 -17.95
CA LYS A 11 21.84 23.43 -17.01
C LYS A 11 20.39 23.94 -17.20
N PRO A 12 19.38 23.06 -17.28
CA PRO A 12 18.01 23.53 -17.19
C PRO A 12 17.80 24.04 -15.76
N ASP A 13 17.44 25.31 -15.65
CA ASP A 13 16.84 25.86 -14.44
C ASP A 13 15.59 25.03 -14.14
N ALA A 14 15.51 24.47 -12.91
CA ALA A 14 14.33 23.82 -12.38
C ALA A 14 13.27 24.88 -12.07
N GLY A 15 12.76 25.54 -13.09
CA GLY A 15 11.58 26.38 -13.05
C GLY A 15 10.35 25.52 -13.23
N VAL A 16 9.50 25.53 -12.24
CA VAL A 16 8.15 24.98 -12.19
C VAL A 16 7.32 25.57 -13.34
N ASP A 17 7.37 25.06 -14.57
CA ASP A 17 6.40 25.38 -15.64
C ASP A 17 6.76 24.80 -17.03
N ALA A 18 7.46 23.71 -17.13
CA ALA A 18 7.46 22.98 -18.40
C ALA A 18 6.18 22.10 -18.43
N LYS A 19 5.12 22.60 -19.10
CA LYS A 19 4.01 21.73 -19.49
C LYS A 19 4.60 20.63 -20.37
N LEU A 20 4.72 19.42 -19.79
CA LEU A 20 5.05 18.23 -20.55
C LEU A 20 3.92 17.99 -21.56
N GLU A 21 4.27 17.76 -22.83
CA GLU A 21 3.29 17.41 -23.86
C GLU A 21 2.52 16.16 -23.38
N GLY A 22 1.19 16.25 -23.29
CA GLY A 22 0.32 15.17 -22.77
C GLY A 22 -0.02 15.26 -21.28
N PHE A 23 0.70 16.03 -20.46
CA PHE A 23 0.31 16.25 -19.07
C PHE A 23 -0.88 17.22 -19.00
N THR A 24 -1.95 16.80 -18.33
CA THR A 24 -3.11 17.64 -18.04
C THR A 24 -3.14 17.95 -16.55
N ASP A 25 -3.50 19.19 -16.19
CA ASP A 25 -3.77 19.52 -14.78
C ASP A 25 -4.83 18.54 -14.23
N PRO A 26 -4.71 18.12 -12.96
CA PRO A 26 -5.66 17.18 -12.37
C PRO A 26 -7.07 17.76 -12.33
N ASP A 27 -8.05 16.96 -12.71
CA ASP A 27 -9.46 17.29 -12.54
C ASP A 27 -9.88 17.01 -11.11
N ILE A 28 -10.06 18.07 -10.31
CA ILE A 28 -10.41 17.97 -8.89
C ILE A 28 -11.92 18.03 -8.73
N VAL A 29 -12.49 16.95 -8.19
CA VAL A 29 -13.91 16.81 -7.96
C VAL A 29 -14.22 16.57 -6.48
N CYS A 30 -15.43 16.89 -6.09
CA CYS A 30 -15.97 16.60 -4.77
C CYS A 30 -17.06 15.54 -4.90
N PRO A 31 -16.73 14.25 -4.77
CA PRO A 31 -17.76 13.21 -4.67
C PRO A 31 -18.71 13.52 -3.53
N GLY A 32 -20.02 13.21 -3.72
CA GLY A 32 -21.05 13.51 -2.73
C GLY A 32 -21.56 14.93 -2.74
N GLY A 33 -21.12 15.78 -3.67
CA GLY A 33 -21.72 17.09 -3.84
C GLY A 33 -20.77 18.26 -4.10
N PRO A 34 -21.33 19.43 -4.36
CA PRO A 34 -20.58 20.61 -4.81
C PRO A 34 -19.67 21.21 -3.73
N LYS A 35 -19.75 20.77 -2.48
CA LYS A 35 -19.02 21.38 -1.34
C LYS A 35 -17.90 20.53 -0.77
N CYS A 36 -17.67 19.31 -1.26
CA CYS A 36 -16.69 18.36 -0.71
C CYS A 36 -16.87 18.05 0.80
N MET A 37 -17.98 18.38 1.37
CA MET A 37 -18.33 18.17 2.77
C MET A 37 -19.77 17.69 2.87
N SER A 38 -20.06 16.89 3.89
CA SER A 38 -21.45 16.51 4.17
C SER A 38 -22.27 17.73 4.54
N ALA A 39 -23.50 17.78 4.05
CA ALA A 39 -24.47 18.82 4.37
C ALA A 39 -25.50 18.38 5.43
N GLY A 40 -25.27 17.27 6.12
CA GLY A 40 -26.27 16.57 6.90
C GLY A 40 -26.45 16.98 8.35
N ASP A 41 -26.89 16.05 9.17
CA ASP A 41 -27.26 16.21 10.57
C ASP A 41 -26.07 16.41 11.54
N GLY A 42 -24.86 16.43 11.03
CA GLY A 42 -23.64 16.58 11.83
C GLY A 42 -23.21 15.31 12.59
N VAL A 43 -24.00 14.25 12.55
CA VAL A 43 -23.68 12.97 13.19
C VAL A 43 -23.00 12.03 12.21
N LEU A 44 -21.72 11.72 12.47
CA LEU A 44 -21.04 10.67 11.72
C LEU A 44 -21.56 9.31 12.13
N LYS A 45 -21.90 8.50 11.14
CA LYS A 45 -22.15 7.07 11.30
C LYS A 45 -21.01 6.28 10.69
N VAL A 46 -20.63 5.19 11.36
CA VAL A 46 -19.56 4.29 10.91
C VAL A 46 -20.12 2.87 10.89
N GLY A 47 -19.82 2.14 9.83
CA GLY A 47 -20.07 0.72 9.73
C GLY A 47 -18.82 0.01 9.22
N VAL A 48 -18.70 -1.27 9.51
CA VAL A 48 -17.52 -2.05 9.13
C VAL A 48 -17.93 -3.47 8.80
N ALA A 49 -17.27 -4.06 7.80
CA ALA A 49 -17.47 -5.45 7.44
C ALA A 49 -16.21 -6.06 6.84
N LYS A 50 -16.12 -7.39 6.86
CA LYS A 50 -15.05 -8.16 6.23
C LYS A 50 -15.62 -9.37 5.50
N ARG A 51 -14.95 -9.78 4.44
CA ARG A 51 -15.27 -10.99 3.67
C ARG A 51 -14.01 -11.67 3.22
N ALA A 52 -13.88 -12.95 3.54
CA ALA A 52 -12.82 -13.79 3.00
C ALA A 52 -13.06 -14.09 1.51
N TYR A 53 -11.98 -14.15 0.75
CA TYR A 53 -11.97 -14.64 -0.64
C TYR A 53 -10.89 -15.71 -0.86
N THR A 54 -10.38 -16.27 0.23
CA THR A 54 -9.36 -17.33 0.24
C THR A 54 -9.80 -18.52 -0.59
N PRO A 55 -9.03 -18.95 -1.58
CA PRO A 55 -9.32 -20.17 -2.33
C PRO A 55 -9.36 -21.39 -1.41
N THR A 56 -10.44 -22.17 -1.47
CA THR A 56 -10.63 -23.36 -0.62
C THR A 56 -10.43 -24.69 -1.35
N ASN A 57 -10.45 -24.67 -2.68
CA ASN A 57 -10.28 -25.85 -3.50
C ASN A 57 -9.52 -25.44 -4.76
N PHE A 58 -8.23 -25.71 -4.80
CA PHE A 58 -7.34 -25.38 -5.91
C PHE A 58 -6.34 -26.50 -6.15
N GLU A 59 -5.79 -26.55 -7.34
CA GLU A 59 -4.79 -27.54 -7.70
C GLU A 59 -3.45 -27.24 -7.03
N THR A 60 -2.81 -28.28 -6.55
CA THR A 60 -1.51 -28.22 -5.88
C THR A 60 -0.52 -29.15 -6.58
N TYR A 61 0.75 -28.88 -6.44
CA TYR A 61 1.82 -29.69 -7.01
C TYR A 61 2.76 -30.23 -5.92
N THR A 62 3.61 -31.18 -6.30
CA THR A 62 4.67 -31.70 -5.45
C THR A 62 5.99 -31.14 -5.98
N ASP A 63 6.60 -30.23 -5.25
CA ASP A 63 7.93 -29.68 -5.53
C ASP A 63 8.98 -30.79 -5.28
N GLU A 64 9.42 -31.48 -6.34
CA GLU A 64 10.35 -32.62 -6.25
C GLU A 64 11.81 -32.18 -6.14
N ASN A 65 12.15 -31.00 -6.64
CA ASN A 65 13.51 -30.48 -6.65
C ASN A 65 13.82 -29.49 -5.53
N GLY A 66 12.77 -28.99 -4.84
CA GLY A 66 12.89 -28.07 -3.70
C GLY A 66 13.19 -26.63 -4.08
N ASP A 67 12.90 -26.20 -5.32
CA ASP A 67 13.16 -24.83 -5.78
C ASP A 67 11.96 -23.89 -5.59
N ARG A 68 10.80 -24.43 -5.18
CA ARG A 68 9.54 -23.69 -4.89
C ARG A 68 8.88 -23.09 -6.13
N GLU A 69 9.33 -23.48 -7.31
CA GLU A 69 8.73 -23.12 -8.58
C GLU A 69 8.12 -24.37 -9.22
N TRP A 70 6.96 -24.23 -9.84
CA TRP A 70 6.35 -25.35 -10.55
C TRP A 70 7.01 -25.58 -11.91
N GLN A 71 7.34 -26.84 -12.19
CA GLN A 71 7.80 -27.30 -13.49
C GLN A 71 6.81 -28.30 -14.09
N SER A 72 6.74 -28.32 -15.43
CA SER A 72 5.75 -29.13 -16.16
C SER A 72 5.93 -30.65 -16.05
N ASP A 73 7.02 -31.13 -15.49
CA ASP A 73 7.32 -32.54 -15.23
C ASP A 73 7.04 -32.95 -13.77
N GLU A 74 6.66 -31.98 -12.91
CA GLU A 74 6.30 -32.26 -11.52
C GLU A 74 4.87 -32.81 -11.38
N PRO A 75 4.65 -33.73 -10.42
CA PRO A 75 3.33 -34.26 -10.13
C PRO A 75 2.40 -33.21 -9.59
N PHE A 76 1.16 -33.19 -10.04
CA PHE A 76 0.13 -32.27 -9.51
C PHE A 76 -1.22 -32.97 -9.33
N THR A 77 -2.10 -32.33 -8.56
CA THR A 77 -3.49 -32.76 -8.36
C THR A 77 -4.38 -32.11 -9.42
N ASP A 78 -4.79 -32.86 -10.44
CA ASP A 78 -5.70 -32.39 -11.49
C ASP A 78 -7.15 -32.51 -11.01
N LEU A 79 -7.73 -31.41 -10.52
CA LEU A 79 -9.08 -31.38 -9.95
C LEU A 79 -10.17 -31.30 -11.01
N ASN A 80 -9.89 -30.73 -12.18
CA ASN A 80 -10.85 -30.53 -13.24
C ASN A 80 -10.74 -31.57 -14.37
N GLY A 81 -9.70 -32.44 -14.36
CA GLY A 81 -9.49 -33.53 -15.30
C GLY A 81 -9.05 -33.08 -16.68
N ASN A 82 -8.46 -31.90 -16.83
CA ASN A 82 -8.04 -31.34 -18.10
C ASN A 82 -6.58 -31.71 -18.50
N GLY A 83 -5.83 -32.35 -17.59
CA GLY A 83 -4.45 -32.75 -17.79
C GLY A 83 -3.44 -31.60 -17.78
N LYS A 84 -3.81 -30.43 -17.21
CA LYS A 84 -2.96 -29.27 -17.07
C LYS A 84 -3.01 -28.80 -15.62
N PHE A 85 -1.93 -28.22 -15.15
CA PHE A 85 -1.88 -27.60 -13.84
C PHE A 85 -2.49 -26.19 -13.88
N ASP A 86 -3.61 -26.01 -13.19
CA ASP A 86 -4.33 -24.73 -13.03
C ASP A 86 -4.14 -24.18 -11.60
N GLY A 87 -2.88 -24.03 -11.19
CA GLY A 87 -2.50 -23.58 -9.84
C GLY A 87 -2.88 -22.14 -9.53
N VAL A 88 -2.95 -21.80 -8.25
CA VAL A 88 -3.06 -20.43 -7.77
C VAL A 88 -1.66 -19.83 -7.68
N TRP A 89 -1.35 -18.92 -8.60
CA TRP A 89 -0.02 -18.31 -8.71
C TRP A 89 0.16 -17.21 -7.67
N LEU A 90 1.35 -17.18 -7.04
CA LEU A 90 1.74 -16.21 -6.03
C LEU A 90 2.81 -15.25 -6.56
N PHE A 91 3.10 -14.19 -5.85
CA PHE A 91 4.19 -13.25 -6.17
C PHE A 91 5.54 -13.99 -6.31
N GLY A 92 6.30 -13.65 -7.35
CA GLY A 92 7.68 -14.10 -7.59
C GLY A 92 7.79 -15.43 -8.34
N GLY A 93 8.20 -15.39 -9.63
CA GLY A 93 8.48 -16.56 -10.46
C GLY A 93 7.25 -17.42 -10.80
N ALA A 94 7.48 -18.69 -11.16
CA ALA A 94 6.44 -19.69 -11.41
C ALA A 94 5.98 -20.38 -10.12
N ARG A 95 5.78 -19.61 -9.06
CA ARG A 95 5.45 -20.10 -7.74
C ARG A 95 3.94 -20.25 -7.56
N ALA A 96 3.49 -21.46 -7.30
CA ALA A 96 2.08 -21.72 -7.05
C ALA A 96 1.82 -22.13 -5.60
N ALA A 97 0.63 -21.78 -5.10
CA ALA A 97 0.21 -22.12 -3.74
C ALA A 97 0.04 -23.63 -3.56
N ILE A 98 0.51 -24.17 -2.46
CA ILE A 98 0.31 -25.58 -2.04
C ILE A 98 -0.61 -25.70 -0.82
N SER A 99 -0.77 -24.62 -0.05
CA SER A 99 -1.63 -24.60 1.13
C SER A 99 -2.05 -23.17 1.49
N VAL A 100 -2.83 -23.04 2.56
CA VAL A 100 -3.28 -21.76 3.13
C VAL A 100 -2.83 -21.66 4.57
N LYS A 101 -2.10 -20.61 4.90
CA LYS A 101 -1.68 -20.29 6.27
C LYS A 101 -2.68 -19.40 7.00
N THR A 102 -3.12 -18.34 6.35
CA THR A 102 -4.13 -17.43 6.91
C THR A 102 -5.20 -17.11 5.87
N GLU A 103 -6.39 -16.77 6.32
CA GLU A 103 -7.39 -16.21 5.41
C GLU A 103 -6.89 -14.89 4.81
N ILE A 104 -7.24 -14.67 3.55
CA ILE A 104 -7.11 -13.38 2.86
C ILE A 104 -8.50 -12.76 2.69
N GLU A 105 -8.61 -11.47 3.01
CA GLU A 105 -9.89 -10.82 3.20
C GLU A 105 -9.96 -9.46 2.49
N ALA A 106 -11.19 -9.06 2.14
CA ALA A 106 -11.55 -7.68 1.85
C ALA A 106 -12.23 -7.07 3.09
N ARG A 107 -11.71 -5.95 3.60
CA ARG A 107 -12.19 -5.28 4.80
C ARG A 107 -12.59 -3.84 4.51
N ALA A 108 -13.83 -3.49 4.77
CA ALA A 108 -14.43 -2.19 4.45
C ALA A 108 -14.84 -1.44 5.70
N MET A 109 -14.60 -0.12 5.73
CA MET A 109 -15.12 0.81 6.72
C MET A 109 -15.84 1.95 6.02
N ALA A 110 -17.14 2.10 6.29
CA ALA A 110 -17.98 3.14 5.73
C ALA A 110 -18.12 4.31 6.71
N PHE A 111 -18.08 5.53 6.16
CA PHE A 111 -18.29 6.80 6.83
C PHE A 111 -19.49 7.50 6.18
N VAL A 112 -20.55 7.68 6.93
CA VAL A 112 -21.81 8.26 6.44
C VAL A 112 -22.17 9.48 7.28
N GLN A 113 -22.34 10.64 6.62
CA GLN A 113 -22.77 11.86 7.27
C GLN A 113 -23.65 12.68 6.33
N GLY A 114 -24.90 12.88 6.72
CA GLY A 114 -25.90 13.53 5.86
C GLY A 114 -26.15 12.71 4.60
N ASP A 115 -25.89 13.33 3.47
CA ASP A 115 -25.98 12.78 2.12
C ASP A 115 -24.62 12.33 1.54
N THR A 116 -23.58 12.31 2.35
CA THR A 116 -22.23 11.90 1.93
C THR A 116 -21.87 10.54 2.52
N THR A 117 -21.48 9.60 1.64
CA THR A 117 -21.02 8.26 2.00
C THR A 117 -19.68 7.97 1.35
N ALA A 118 -18.64 7.81 2.18
CA ALA A 118 -17.31 7.39 1.77
C ALA A 118 -16.96 6.03 2.37
N VAL A 119 -16.29 5.17 1.62
CA VAL A 119 -15.82 3.87 2.11
C VAL A 119 -14.32 3.75 1.91
N VAL A 120 -13.62 3.25 2.93
CA VAL A 120 -12.23 2.79 2.84
C VAL A 120 -12.27 1.27 2.82
N LEU A 121 -11.83 0.68 1.72
CA LEU A 121 -11.75 -0.76 1.48
C LEU A 121 -10.28 -1.14 1.28
N TYR A 122 -9.76 -2.04 2.12
CA TYR A 122 -8.45 -2.63 1.94
C TYR A 122 -8.57 -4.13 1.73
N ILE A 123 -7.80 -4.64 0.76
CA ILE A 123 -7.85 -6.03 0.29
C ILE A 123 -6.47 -6.65 0.50
N ASP A 124 -6.43 -7.87 1.02
CA ASP A 124 -5.19 -8.63 1.18
C ASP A 124 -4.70 -9.11 -0.19
N SER A 125 -4.03 -8.25 -0.90
CA SER A 125 -3.45 -8.49 -2.23
C SER A 125 -2.17 -7.67 -2.38
N VAL A 126 -1.32 -8.02 -3.33
CA VAL A 126 -0.10 -7.27 -3.61
C VAL A 126 -0.41 -5.89 -4.20
N GLY A 127 -1.35 -5.81 -5.13
CA GLY A 127 -1.82 -4.60 -5.78
C GLY A 127 -3.03 -4.88 -6.66
N LEU A 128 -3.78 -3.85 -7.02
CA LEU A 128 -4.94 -3.94 -7.92
C LEU A 128 -4.89 -2.78 -8.90
N LEU A 129 -5.11 -3.05 -10.17
CA LEU A 129 -5.13 -2.05 -11.22
C LEU A 129 -6.51 -1.37 -11.34
N LEU A 130 -6.56 -0.17 -11.89
CA LEU A 130 -7.77 0.64 -11.99
C LEU A 130 -8.98 -0.12 -12.54
N GLY A 131 -8.79 -0.98 -13.54
CA GLY A 131 -9.88 -1.76 -14.10
C GLY A 131 -10.48 -2.78 -13.11
N ASP A 132 -9.66 -3.37 -12.24
CA ASP A 132 -10.13 -4.23 -11.16
C ASP A 132 -10.95 -3.43 -10.13
N LEU A 133 -10.46 -2.24 -9.79
CA LEU A 133 -11.16 -1.34 -8.86
C LEU A 133 -12.52 -0.92 -9.42
N ASP A 134 -12.61 -0.67 -10.72
CA ASP A 134 -13.84 -0.32 -11.38
C ASP A 134 -14.81 -1.51 -11.46
N LEU A 135 -14.31 -2.75 -11.63
CA LEU A 135 -15.14 -3.96 -11.53
C LEU A 135 -15.73 -4.12 -10.14
N ILE A 136 -15.00 -3.80 -9.08
CA ILE A 136 -15.51 -3.80 -7.70
C ILE A 136 -16.58 -2.71 -7.54
N ARG A 137 -16.28 -1.46 -7.96
CA ARG A 137 -17.21 -0.32 -7.84
C ARG A 137 -18.51 -0.53 -8.59
N GLN A 138 -18.45 -1.22 -9.74
CA GLN A 138 -19.60 -1.52 -10.61
C GLN A 138 -20.24 -2.89 -10.32
N HIS A 139 -19.76 -3.61 -9.32
CA HIS A 139 -20.27 -4.95 -9.03
C HIS A 139 -21.77 -4.94 -8.74
N PRO A 140 -22.57 -5.90 -9.29
CA PRO A 140 -24.04 -5.93 -9.12
C PRO A 140 -24.52 -5.92 -7.67
N THR A 141 -23.72 -6.44 -6.74
CA THR A 141 -24.00 -6.40 -5.28
C THR A 141 -24.18 -4.97 -4.75
N LEU A 142 -23.51 -3.98 -5.38
CA LEU A 142 -23.61 -2.57 -4.99
C LEU A 142 -24.79 -1.83 -5.66
N ALA A 143 -25.57 -2.50 -6.50
CA ALA A 143 -26.71 -1.87 -7.13
C ALA A 143 -27.72 -1.37 -6.08
N GLY A 144 -27.96 -0.06 -6.07
CA GLY A 144 -28.86 0.61 -5.11
C GLY A 144 -28.23 0.90 -3.74
N VAL A 145 -26.95 0.65 -3.54
CA VAL A 145 -26.19 1.12 -2.37
C VAL A 145 -25.77 2.56 -2.65
N ASP A 146 -26.11 3.47 -1.75
CA ASP A 146 -25.78 4.90 -1.88
C ASP A 146 -24.36 5.13 -1.36
N VAL A 147 -23.40 5.20 -2.29
CA VAL A 147 -21.97 5.43 -2.01
C VAL A 147 -21.43 6.44 -3.00
N ASP A 148 -20.92 7.55 -2.49
CA ASP A 148 -20.30 8.59 -3.32
C ASP A 148 -18.91 8.21 -3.79
N HIS A 149 -18.10 7.57 -2.92
CA HIS A 149 -16.77 7.16 -3.26
C HIS A 149 -16.29 5.96 -2.44
N ILE A 150 -15.62 5.03 -3.11
CA ILE A 150 -14.94 3.89 -2.49
C ILE A 150 -13.44 4.04 -2.75
N ILE A 151 -12.69 4.39 -1.71
CA ILE A 151 -11.23 4.30 -1.70
C ILE A 151 -10.87 2.83 -1.59
N ILE A 152 -10.21 2.28 -2.60
CA ILE A 152 -9.80 0.87 -2.63
C ILE A 152 -8.28 0.79 -2.63
N GLY A 153 -7.72 0.06 -1.66
CA GLY A 153 -6.29 -0.17 -1.55
C GLY A 153 -5.96 -1.64 -1.28
N SER A 154 -4.69 -1.98 -1.44
CA SER A 154 -4.13 -3.29 -1.16
C SER A 154 -3.24 -3.24 0.08
N THR A 155 -3.26 -4.31 0.90
CA THR A 155 -2.34 -4.43 2.03
C THR A 155 -0.90 -4.65 1.58
N HIS A 156 -0.69 -4.96 0.33
CA HIS A 156 0.58 -5.29 -0.31
C HIS A 156 1.15 -6.65 0.15
N ALA A 157 0.30 -7.59 0.55
CA ALA A 157 0.72 -8.92 0.98
C ALA A 157 1.22 -9.76 -0.20
N HIS A 158 2.48 -10.21 -0.13
CA HIS A 158 3.18 -10.86 -1.25
C HIS A 158 2.78 -12.33 -1.46
N ASP A 159 2.38 -13.07 -0.41
CA ASP A 159 1.92 -14.45 -0.54
C ASP A 159 0.41 -14.56 -0.73
N THR A 160 -0.13 -13.68 -1.58
CA THR A 160 -1.52 -13.72 -2.05
C THR A 160 -1.57 -14.07 -3.53
N PRO A 161 -2.73 -14.55 -4.04
CA PRO A 161 -2.87 -14.83 -5.46
C PRO A 161 -2.51 -13.63 -6.33
N ASP A 162 -1.87 -13.89 -7.47
CA ASP A 162 -1.48 -12.84 -8.43
C ASP A 162 -2.70 -12.07 -8.94
N THR A 163 -2.79 -10.81 -8.56
CA THR A 163 -3.81 -9.86 -8.99
C THR A 163 -3.32 -8.91 -10.07
N LEU A 164 -2.00 -8.81 -10.29
CA LEU A 164 -1.39 -7.92 -11.27
C LEU A 164 -1.20 -8.58 -12.64
N GLY A 165 -0.85 -9.89 -12.65
CA GLY A 165 -0.63 -10.68 -13.86
C GLY A 165 0.84 -10.97 -14.15
N LEU A 166 1.75 -10.53 -13.28
CA LEU A 166 3.19 -10.64 -13.51
C LEU A 166 3.77 -12.02 -13.17
N TRP A 167 3.08 -12.82 -12.35
CA TRP A 167 3.61 -14.05 -11.77
C TRP A 167 2.75 -15.26 -12.13
N GLY A 168 2.93 -15.77 -13.34
CA GLY A 168 2.28 -16.96 -13.84
C GLY A 168 3.27 -18.10 -14.09
N PRO A 169 2.85 -19.15 -14.82
CA PRO A 169 3.69 -20.30 -15.11
C PRO A 169 4.89 -19.99 -16.01
N SER A 170 4.94 -18.80 -16.59
CA SER A 170 6.08 -18.28 -17.34
C SER A 170 6.01 -16.76 -17.45
N PRO A 171 7.10 -16.07 -17.80
CA PRO A 171 7.15 -14.59 -17.90
C PRO A 171 6.18 -13.96 -18.90
N THR A 172 5.52 -14.74 -19.76
CA THR A 172 4.58 -14.25 -20.78
C THR A 172 3.16 -14.76 -20.58
N VAL A 173 2.90 -15.45 -19.47
CA VAL A 173 1.58 -16.01 -19.15
C VAL A 173 1.14 -15.45 -17.81
N THR A 174 -0.01 -14.79 -17.81
CA THR A 174 -0.56 -14.18 -16.58
C THR A 174 -0.83 -15.21 -15.49
N GLY A 175 -0.54 -14.85 -14.24
CA GLY A 175 -0.91 -15.63 -13.05
C GLY A 175 -2.32 -15.35 -12.56
N ARG A 176 -3.04 -14.41 -13.19
CA ARG A 176 -4.39 -14.01 -12.79
C ARG A 176 -5.41 -15.13 -13.02
N GLN A 177 -5.94 -15.69 -11.95
CA GLN A 177 -6.95 -16.73 -12.01
C GLN A 177 -8.36 -16.14 -11.88
N LYS A 178 -9.18 -16.35 -12.93
CA LYS A 178 -10.53 -15.75 -12.98
C LYS A 178 -11.40 -16.11 -11.76
N PHE A 179 -11.35 -17.34 -11.29
CA PHE A 179 -12.17 -17.77 -10.15
C PHE A 179 -11.77 -17.07 -8.84
N VAL A 180 -10.49 -16.76 -8.65
CA VAL A 180 -9.98 -16.00 -7.52
C VAL A 180 -10.43 -14.54 -7.61
N LEU A 181 -10.29 -13.94 -8.79
CA LEU A 181 -10.69 -12.54 -9.02
C LEU A 181 -12.20 -12.34 -8.87
N ASP A 182 -13.01 -13.25 -9.42
CA ASP A 182 -14.47 -13.20 -9.25
C ASP A 182 -14.87 -13.28 -7.76
N ALA A 183 -14.18 -14.15 -6.97
CA ALA A 183 -14.41 -14.24 -5.53
C ALA A 183 -13.96 -12.96 -4.80
N LEU A 184 -12.80 -12.38 -5.17
CA LEU A 184 -12.31 -11.13 -4.63
C LEU A 184 -13.29 -9.98 -4.87
N TYR A 185 -13.76 -9.79 -6.13
CA TYR A 185 -14.68 -8.69 -6.46
C TYR A 185 -16.02 -8.83 -5.73
N ALA A 186 -16.54 -10.05 -5.64
CA ALA A 186 -17.78 -10.34 -4.92
C ALA A 186 -17.61 -10.09 -3.40
N ALA A 187 -16.51 -10.54 -2.81
CA ALA A 187 -16.19 -10.34 -1.39
C ALA A 187 -16.01 -8.85 -1.06
N ALA A 188 -15.25 -8.12 -1.90
CA ALA A 188 -15.04 -6.69 -1.76
C ALA A 188 -16.36 -5.90 -1.82
N ALA A 189 -17.17 -6.15 -2.84
CA ALA A 189 -18.47 -5.49 -2.98
C ALA A 189 -19.43 -5.83 -1.83
N ALA A 190 -19.45 -7.09 -1.36
CA ALA A 190 -20.27 -7.50 -0.23
C ALA A 190 -19.82 -6.84 1.09
N ALA A 191 -18.50 -6.69 1.31
CA ALA A 191 -17.98 -5.99 2.47
C ALA A 191 -18.37 -4.49 2.45
N VAL A 192 -18.25 -3.83 1.29
CA VAL A 192 -18.70 -2.43 1.12
C VAL A 192 -20.18 -2.28 1.44
N LYS A 193 -21.03 -3.11 0.81
CA LYS A 193 -22.48 -3.07 1.03
C LYS A 193 -22.83 -3.19 2.51
N GLU A 194 -22.32 -4.21 3.20
CA GLU A 194 -22.63 -4.43 4.60
C GLU A 194 -22.08 -3.31 5.51
N ALA A 195 -20.87 -2.79 5.22
CA ALA A 195 -20.34 -1.67 5.97
C ALA A 195 -21.25 -0.44 5.90
N VAL A 196 -21.80 -0.13 4.71
CA VAL A 196 -22.75 0.99 4.54
C VAL A 196 -24.07 0.70 5.24
N GLU A 197 -24.65 -0.50 5.07
CA GLU A 197 -25.95 -0.86 5.63
C GLU A 197 -25.96 -0.95 7.17
N THR A 198 -24.81 -1.24 7.78
CA THR A 198 -24.65 -1.37 9.24
C THR A 198 -24.14 -0.09 9.92
N ALA A 199 -23.99 1.01 9.16
CA ALA A 199 -23.47 2.27 9.68
C ALA A 199 -24.35 2.84 10.80
N GLN A 200 -23.73 3.15 11.93
CA GLN A 200 -24.38 3.64 13.14
C GLN A 200 -23.63 4.82 13.76
N PRO A 201 -24.29 5.67 14.57
CA PRO A 201 -23.65 6.82 15.20
C PRO A 201 -22.39 6.45 15.96
N ALA A 202 -21.28 7.14 15.68
CA ALA A 202 -19.97 6.82 16.18
C ALA A 202 -19.27 8.00 16.87
N GLN A 203 -18.34 7.66 17.75
CA GLN A 203 -17.28 8.53 18.26
C GLN A 203 -15.94 7.93 17.89
N LEU A 204 -14.90 8.72 17.86
CA LEU A 204 -13.53 8.32 17.55
C LEU A 204 -12.65 8.39 18.80
N VAL A 205 -11.94 7.31 19.08
CA VAL A 205 -10.81 7.29 20.02
C VAL A 205 -9.55 7.01 19.20
N ILE A 206 -8.58 7.92 19.20
CA ILE A 206 -7.42 7.82 18.33
C ILE A 206 -6.12 8.07 19.09
N ALA A 207 -5.09 7.32 18.74
CA ALA A 207 -3.73 7.46 19.26
C ALA A 207 -2.69 7.19 18.17
N THR A 208 -1.46 7.61 18.43
CA THR A 208 -0.29 7.24 17.65
C THR A 208 0.78 6.66 18.54
N THR A 209 1.60 5.78 17.98
CA THR A 209 2.84 5.28 18.57
C THR A 209 3.92 5.20 17.49
N LYS A 210 5.17 5.00 17.89
CA LYS A 210 6.25 4.75 16.95
C LYS A 210 6.70 3.31 17.04
N LEU A 211 6.77 2.64 15.90
CA LEU A 211 7.31 1.28 15.81
C LEU A 211 8.84 1.35 15.74
N ILE A 212 9.43 1.72 16.86
CA ILE A 212 10.86 1.74 17.13
C ILE A 212 11.13 0.90 18.37
N ASN A 213 12.36 0.42 18.52
CA ASN A 213 12.73 -0.55 19.58
C ASN A 213 12.55 0.02 20.99
N ASP A 214 12.79 1.33 21.19
CA ASP A 214 12.66 2.01 22.47
C ASP A 214 12.19 3.46 22.28
N GLU A 215 10.94 3.75 22.58
CA GLU A 215 10.36 5.10 22.46
C GLU A 215 10.96 6.12 23.43
N SER A 216 11.64 5.68 24.48
CA SER A 216 12.34 6.59 25.42
C SER A 216 13.67 7.11 24.87
N ASN A 217 14.19 6.45 23.82
CA ASN A 217 15.44 6.80 23.16
C ASN A 217 15.19 7.44 21.78
N PRO A 218 15.44 8.73 21.57
CA PRO A 218 15.23 9.38 20.28
C PRO A 218 16.14 8.88 19.15
N GLN A 219 17.19 8.13 19.49
CA GLN A 219 18.09 7.46 18.56
C GLN A 219 17.80 5.94 18.47
N SER A 220 16.61 5.52 18.86
CA SER A 220 16.23 4.12 18.78
C SER A 220 16.06 3.69 17.33
N LYS A 221 16.54 2.50 17.02
CA LYS A 221 16.37 1.86 15.71
C LYS A 221 14.97 1.27 15.54
N THR A 222 14.70 0.76 14.34
CA THR A 222 13.44 0.17 13.92
C THR A 222 13.52 -1.33 13.69
N ASP A 223 14.68 -1.96 13.86
CA ASP A 223 14.98 -3.35 13.47
C ASP A 223 14.17 -4.43 14.22
N ASP A 224 13.40 -4.07 15.24
CA ASP A 224 12.35 -4.94 15.81
C ASP A 224 11.07 -4.99 14.92
N PHE A 225 10.93 -4.13 13.91
CA PHE A 225 9.73 -4.00 13.09
C PHE A 225 10.03 -3.97 11.60
N ASN A 226 10.93 -3.10 11.17
CA ASN A 226 11.36 -2.97 9.78
C ASN A 226 12.74 -2.32 9.67
N LYS A 227 13.30 -2.37 8.47
CA LYS A 227 14.55 -1.73 8.12
C LYS A 227 14.53 -1.34 6.65
N ASP A 228 15.13 -0.21 6.34
CA ASP A 228 15.44 0.22 4.99
C ASP A 228 16.95 0.11 4.74
N ILE A 229 17.33 -0.18 3.52
CA ILE A 229 18.72 -0.26 3.10
C ILE A 229 19.06 0.69 1.96
N ARG A 230 18.02 1.22 1.28
CA ARG A 230 18.20 2.22 0.24
C ARG A 230 18.66 3.53 0.86
N ASP A 231 19.61 4.21 0.22
CA ASP A 231 19.99 5.58 0.59
C ASP A 231 19.10 6.61 -0.13
N PRO A 232 18.62 7.63 0.60
CA PRO A 232 18.80 7.87 2.04
C PRO A 232 17.88 6.98 2.89
N VAL A 233 18.39 6.54 4.05
CA VAL A 233 17.62 5.76 5.02
C VAL A 233 16.64 6.67 5.74
N ILE A 234 15.37 6.63 5.33
CA ILE A 234 14.27 7.44 5.87
C ILE A 234 13.07 6.55 6.15
N PHE A 235 12.52 6.63 7.37
CA PHE A 235 11.36 5.85 7.80
C PHE A 235 10.24 6.75 8.33
N ASP A 236 8.99 6.38 8.12
CA ASP A 236 7.88 6.81 8.96
C ASP A 236 7.43 5.65 9.88
N PRO A 237 7.98 5.51 11.09
CA PRO A 237 7.61 4.44 12.01
C PRO A 237 6.28 4.72 12.71
N THR A 238 5.56 5.76 12.34
CA THR A 238 4.31 6.13 12.98
C THR A 238 3.24 5.09 12.70
N LEU A 239 2.72 4.47 13.76
CA LEU A 239 1.50 3.70 13.70
C LEU A 239 0.36 4.55 14.27
N THR A 240 -0.70 4.74 13.47
CA THR A 240 -1.94 5.39 13.91
C THR A 240 -3.01 4.34 14.14
N ILE A 241 -3.66 4.35 15.30
CA ILE A 241 -4.80 3.51 15.63
C ILE A 241 -6.03 4.38 15.89
N ALA A 242 -7.06 4.25 15.05
CA ALA A 242 -8.30 5.02 15.08
C ALA A 242 -9.48 4.07 15.36
N ARG A 243 -9.92 4.01 16.61
CA ARG A 243 -11.02 3.16 17.09
C ARG A 243 -12.33 3.93 17.02
N PHE A 244 -13.27 3.47 16.20
CA PHE A 244 -14.63 3.98 16.16
C PHE A 244 -15.50 3.17 17.11
N VAL A 245 -16.13 3.86 18.05
CA VAL A 245 -16.99 3.27 19.09
C VAL A 245 -18.43 3.72 18.92
N LYS A 246 -19.40 2.94 19.40
CA LYS A 246 -20.81 3.34 19.36
C LYS A 246 -21.04 4.61 20.20
N ALA A 247 -21.67 5.61 19.63
CA ALA A 247 -21.99 6.83 20.37
C ALA A 247 -22.91 6.55 21.59
N SER A 248 -23.74 5.50 21.51
CA SER A 248 -24.63 5.05 22.59
C SER A 248 -23.90 4.26 23.68
N ASN A 249 -22.76 3.64 23.37
CA ASN A 249 -21.94 2.87 24.31
C ASN A 249 -20.45 2.92 23.91
N PRO A 250 -19.66 3.87 24.41
CA PRO A 250 -18.26 4.04 24.03
C PRO A 250 -17.32 2.85 24.37
N ASN A 251 -17.80 1.87 25.13
CA ASN A 251 -17.05 0.66 25.38
C ASN A 251 -17.15 -0.36 24.23
N GLU A 252 -18.14 -0.21 23.35
CA GLU A 252 -18.33 -1.11 22.20
C GLU A 252 -17.67 -0.55 20.95
N THR A 253 -16.72 -1.31 20.41
CA THR A 253 -16.07 -0.99 19.13
C THR A 253 -16.99 -1.32 17.98
N ILE A 254 -17.14 -0.39 17.05
CA ILE A 254 -17.72 -0.65 15.72
C ILE A 254 -16.60 -1.25 14.85
N GLY A 255 -15.52 -0.51 14.68
CA GLY A 255 -14.35 -0.93 13.93
C GLY A 255 -13.13 -0.06 14.22
N THR A 256 -11.98 -0.52 13.76
CA THR A 256 -10.69 0.16 13.97
C THR A 256 -9.97 0.30 12.64
N LEU A 257 -9.42 1.48 12.38
CA LEU A 257 -8.47 1.68 11.28
C LEU A 257 -7.08 1.75 11.88
N VAL A 258 -6.16 0.94 11.36
CA VAL A 258 -4.73 0.99 11.72
C VAL A 258 -3.94 1.33 10.47
N ASN A 259 -3.11 2.37 10.56
CA ASN A 259 -2.20 2.76 9.48
C ASN A 259 -0.75 2.64 9.94
N TRP A 260 0.06 1.98 9.14
CA TRP A 260 1.51 1.86 9.31
C TRP A 260 2.13 1.48 7.97
N ALA A 261 3.36 1.94 7.72
CA ALA A 261 4.11 1.66 6.50
C ALA A 261 5.12 0.52 6.72
N ASN A 262 4.93 -0.60 6.03
CA ASN A 262 5.90 -1.70 5.98
C ASN A 262 5.52 -2.72 4.90
N HIS A 263 6.51 -3.40 4.30
CA HIS A 263 6.28 -4.50 3.37
C HIS A 263 5.82 -5.78 4.08
N PRO A 264 4.68 -6.37 3.73
CA PRO A 264 4.22 -7.67 4.22
C PRO A 264 4.71 -8.78 3.27
N GLU A 265 5.96 -9.21 3.47
CA GLU A 265 6.68 -10.10 2.55
C GLU A 265 7.55 -11.15 3.23
N VAL A 266 7.51 -11.27 4.56
CA VAL A 266 8.48 -12.06 5.32
C VAL A 266 8.51 -13.53 4.90
N SER A 267 7.36 -14.20 4.91
CA SER A 267 7.28 -15.63 4.55
C SER A 267 7.56 -15.88 3.07
N HIS A 268 7.41 -14.88 2.23
CA HIS A 268 7.76 -14.96 0.80
C HIS A 268 9.20 -15.44 0.56
N PHE A 269 10.12 -15.07 1.42
CA PHE A 269 11.54 -15.43 1.34
C PHE A 269 11.94 -16.62 2.22
N SER A 270 10.96 -17.30 2.82
CA SER A 270 11.19 -18.51 3.61
C SER A 270 11.43 -19.72 2.69
N ASP A 271 12.38 -20.55 3.07
CA ASP A 271 12.63 -21.81 2.36
C ASP A 271 11.53 -22.86 2.56
N THR A 272 10.65 -22.68 3.54
CA THR A 272 9.58 -23.64 3.89
C THR A 272 8.18 -23.06 3.70
N ASP A 273 7.98 -21.75 3.87
CA ASP A 273 6.66 -21.15 4.04
C ASP A 273 6.17 -20.40 2.79
N SER A 274 7.05 -20.15 1.82
CA SER A 274 6.81 -19.23 0.70
C SER A 274 5.74 -19.68 -0.31
N SER A 275 5.27 -20.92 -0.27
CA SER A 275 4.20 -21.43 -1.14
C SER A 275 2.85 -21.55 -0.43
N GLU A 276 2.67 -20.86 0.69
CA GLU A 276 1.41 -20.82 1.44
C GLU A 276 0.70 -19.47 1.28
N ILE A 277 -0.59 -19.49 0.99
CA ILE A 277 -1.39 -18.26 0.94
C ILE A 277 -1.45 -17.64 2.34
N THR A 278 -1.03 -16.38 2.46
CA THR A 278 -1.10 -15.63 3.73
C THR A 278 -1.21 -14.13 3.50
N ALA A 279 -1.91 -13.45 4.42
CA ALA A 279 -1.96 -11.98 4.49
C ALA A 279 -0.80 -11.40 5.33
N HIS A 280 0.22 -12.20 5.67
CA HIS A 280 1.42 -11.80 6.43
C HIS A 280 1.11 -11.11 7.77
N TYR A 281 2.02 -10.25 8.26
CA TYR A 281 1.85 -9.54 9.52
C TYR A 281 0.55 -8.69 9.61
N PRO A 282 -0.05 -8.16 8.54
CA PRO A 282 -1.36 -7.48 8.62
C PRO A 282 -2.47 -8.36 9.19
N HIS A 283 -2.46 -9.68 8.89
CA HIS A 283 -3.39 -10.63 9.52
C HIS A 283 -3.21 -10.63 11.03
N TRP A 284 -1.98 -10.84 11.49
CA TRP A 284 -1.68 -10.95 12.92
C TRP A 284 -1.92 -9.64 13.67
N LEU A 285 -1.56 -8.50 13.06
CA LEU A 285 -1.82 -7.18 13.65
C LEU A 285 -3.33 -6.98 13.87
N ARG A 286 -4.15 -7.25 12.86
CA ARG A 286 -5.62 -7.11 12.94
C ARG A 286 -6.20 -8.06 14.00
N ASP A 287 -5.83 -9.34 13.96
CA ASP A 287 -6.29 -10.33 14.92
C ASP A 287 -5.93 -9.93 16.37
N ARG A 288 -4.70 -9.50 16.61
CA ARG A 288 -4.25 -9.10 17.94
C ARG A 288 -4.90 -7.79 18.42
N VAL A 289 -5.18 -6.84 17.55
CA VAL A 289 -5.97 -5.65 17.92
C VAL A 289 -7.39 -6.05 18.31
N GLU A 290 -8.01 -6.96 17.58
CA GLU A 290 -9.38 -7.46 17.85
C GLU A 290 -9.45 -8.35 19.10
N GLN A 291 -8.51 -9.28 19.30
CA GLN A 291 -8.55 -10.31 20.35
C GLN A 291 -7.70 -9.99 21.58
N GLY A 292 -6.64 -9.20 21.42
CA GLY A 292 -5.68 -8.86 22.47
C GLY A 292 -4.33 -9.53 22.32
N VAL A 293 -3.39 -9.11 23.17
CA VAL A 293 -2.00 -9.60 23.22
C VAL A 293 -1.66 -9.96 24.66
N THR A 294 -1.21 -11.19 24.91
CA THR A 294 -0.72 -11.56 26.24
C THR A 294 0.72 -11.09 26.47
N ALA A 295 1.09 -10.85 27.71
CA ALA A 295 2.47 -10.52 28.09
C ALA A 295 3.49 -11.59 27.67
N ALA A 296 3.05 -12.85 27.49
CA ALA A 296 3.90 -13.92 26.99
C ALA A 296 4.15 -13.86 25.49
N GLN A 297 3.27 -13.21 24.71
CA GLN A 297 3.37 -13.13 23.24
C GLN A 297 4.26 -11.98 22.76
N SER A 298 4.41 -10.91 23.53
CA SER A 298 5.16 -9.72 23.10
C SER A 298 5.93 -9.08 24.25
N LYS A 299 7.19 -8.72 24.02
CA LYS A 299 7.98 -7.92 24.99
C LYS A 299 7.41 -6.50 25.19
N TYR A 300 6.55 -6.02 24.27
CA TYR A 300 5.90 -4.71 24.35
C TYR A 300 4.59 -4.72 25.15
N ALA A 301 4.15 -5.90 25.61
CA ALA A 301 3.01 -6.05 26.50
C ALA A 301 3.52 -6.32 27.93
N ALA A 302 3.61 -5.28 28.76
CA ALA A 302 4.04 -5.43 30.17
C ALA A 302 3.06 -6.31 30.99
N THR A 303 1.80 -6.31 30.61
CA THR A 303 0.70 -7.15 31.12
C THR A 303 -0.15 -7.59 29.94
N ASP A 304 -1.07 -8.52 30.14
CA ASP A 304 -2.03 -8.88 29.13
C ASP A 304 -2.84 -7.65 28.71
N LEU A 305 -2.87 -7.39 27.40
CA LEU A 305 -3.61 -6.32 26.76
C LEU A 305 -4.92 -6.89 26.19
N ALA A 306 -6.05 -6.44 26.72
CA ALA A 306 -7.34 -6.87 26.20
C ALA A 306 -7.54 -6.36 24.76
N GLY A 307 -8.09 -7.23 23.91
CA GLY A 307 -8.54 -6.83 22.59
C GLY A 307 -9.69 -5.84 22.66
N ILE A 308 -9.79 -5.00 21.66
CA ILE A 308 -10.83 -3.95 21.61
C ILE A 308 -12.07 -4.36 20.82
N GLY A 309 -12.07 -5.58 20.24
CA GLY A 309 -13.17 -6.11 19.42
C GLY A 309 -13.42 -5.31 18.13
N GLY A 310 -14.57 -5.53 17.53
CA GLY A 310 -14.91 -4.96 16.23
C GLY A 310 -14.14 -5.60 15.08
N ILE A 311 -14.05 -4.91 13.94
CA ILE A 311 -13.29 -5.32 12.77
C ILE A 311 -12.20 -4.28 12.50
N THR A 312 -10.97 -4.73 12.35
CA THR A 312 -9.81 -3.87 12.09
C THR A 312 -9.51 -3.81 10.59
N VAL A 313 -9.46 -2.62 10.03
CA VAL A 313 -8.99 -2.35 8.65
C VAL A 313 -7.54 -1.87 8.75
N TYR A 314 -6.62 -2.61 8.15
CA TYR A 314 -5.22 -2.22 8.03
C TYR A 314 -5.03 -1.43 6.72
N VAL A 315 -4.44 -0.25 6.83
CA VAL A 315 -4.13 0.66 5.72
C VAL A 315 -2.61 0.80 5.67
N ASN A 316 -1.98 0.33 4.62
CA ASN A 316 -0.54 0.46 4.45
C ASN A 316 -0.17 1.90 4.10
N GLY A 317 1.06 2.33 4.43
CA GLY A 317 1.54 3.70 4.27
C GLY A 317 2.59 3.87 3.16
N ALA A 318 3.52 4.81 3.37
CA ALA A 318 4.65 5.07 2.49
C ALA A 318 5.74 4.02 2.72
N LEU A 319 5.66 2.92 2.00
CA LEU A 319 6.52 1.75 2.23
C LEU A 319 7.63 1.55 1.19
N GLY A 320 7.69 2.39 0.16
CA GLY A 320 8.74 2.29 -0.86
C GLY A 320 10.13 2.26 -0.22
N GLY A 321 10.98 1.30 -0.61
CA GLY A 321 12.32 1.09 -0.02
C GLY A 321 12.34 0.37 1.33
N GLN A 322 11.20 0.23 2.03
CA GLN A 322 11.14 -0.43 3.35
C GLN A 322 11.00 -1.94 3.23
N ILE A 323 12.01 -2.61 2.71
CA ILE A 323 12.07 -4.07 2.55
C ILE A 323 12.47 -4.70 3.89
N GLY A 324 11.54 -4.68 4.80
CA GLY A 324 11.64 -4.91 6.22
C GLY A 324 12.53 -6.04 6.68
N SER A 325 11.99 -7.23 6.61
CA SER A 325 12.52 -8.41 7.31
C SER A 325 13.75 -9.04 6.65
N LEU A 326 13.96 -8.82 5.37
CA LEU A 326 15.02 -9.49 4.61
C LEU A 326 16.43 -9.01 4.92
N ARG A 327 16.57 -7.84 5.50
CA ARG A 327 17.84 -7.12 5.55
C ARG A 327 18.30 -6.82 6.99
N GLY A 328 17.96 -7.69 7.94
CA GLY A 328 18.42 -7.61 9.33
C GLY A 328 17.39 -7.04 10.30
N THR A 329 16.11 -7.19 9.99
CA THR A 329 15.03 -7.05 10.96
C THR A 329 14.99 -8.31 11.82
N HIS A 330 14.94 -8.13 13.13
CA HIS A 330 14.94 -9.23 14.11
C HIS A 330 13.87 -8.98 15.17
N PRO A 331 12.57 -9.16 14.83
CA PRO A 331 11.51 -8.91 15.77
C PRO A 331 11.66 -9.81 17.00
N PRO A 332 11.38 -9.29 18.19
CA PRO A 332 11.39 -10.10 19.39
C PRO A 332 10.18 -11.04 19.38
N GLY A 333 10.46 -12.32 19.53
CA GLY A 333 9.45 -13.34 19.75
C GLY A 333 8.98 -13.41 21.22
N PRO A 334 8.20 -14.44 21.56
CA PRO A 334 7.81 -14.73 22.94
C PRO A 334 8.99 -14.71 23.91
N GLY A 335 8.86 -13.97 25.02
CA GLY A 335 9.95 -13.80 25.99
C GLY A 335 11.08 -12.86 25.55
N GLY A 336 10.94 -12.16 24.42
CA GLY A 336 11.87 -11.15 23.97
C GLY A 336 13.10 -11.67 23.21
N THR A 337 13.17 -12.96 22.89
CA THR A 337 14.26 -13.53 22.08
C THR A 337 14.10 -13.10 20.63
N PRO A 338 15.13 -12.50 19.98
CA PRO A 338 15.06 -12.12 18.58
C PRO A 338 14.81 -13.33 17.67
N ILE A 339 13.90 -13.18 16.72
CA ILE A 339 13.63 -14.13 15.64
C ILE A 339 14.53 -13.75 14.46
N THR A 340 15.35 -14.69 14.01
CA THR A 340 16.30 -14.47 12.90
C THR A 340 15.99 -15.33 11.69
N GLU A 341 15.12 -16.32 11.84
CA GLU A 341 14.66 -17.18 10.76
C GLU A 341 13.45 -16.54 10.07
N VAL A 342 13.56 -16.36 8.78
CA VAL A 342 12.52 -15.76 7.94
C VAL A 342 11.38 -16.77 7.76
N GLY A 343 10.13 -16.31 7.95
CA GLY A 343 8.96 -17.17 7.81
C GLY A 343 7.78 -16.70 8.66
N HIS A 344 6.75 -17.54 8.77
CA HIS A 344 5.49 -17.21 9.46
C HIS A 344 5.66 -16.81 10.93
N VAL A 345 6.64 -17.38 11.64
CA VAL A 345 6.92 -17.02 13.05
C VAL A 345 7.37 -15.58 13.17
N MET A 346 8.18 -15.11 12.20
CA MET A 346 8.61 -13.72 12.14
C MET A 346 7.45 -12.79 11.77
N ASP A 347 6.61 -13.16 10.80
CA ASP A 347 5.39 -12.44 10.44
C ASP A 347 4.45 -12.26 11.65
N GLU A 348 4.19 -13.34 12.39
CA GLU A 348 3.36 -13.29 13.60
C GLU A 348 3.95 -12.36 14.66
N ALA A 349 5.27 -12.41 14.86
CA ALA A 349 5.94 -11.58 15.84
C ALA A 349 5.87 -10.09 15.49
N ILE A 350 6.07 -9.72 14.22
CA ILE A 350 5.94 -8.33 13.74
C ILE A 350 4.53 -7.81 14.00
N GLY A 351 3.50 -8.54 13.55
CA GLY A 351 2.11 -8.15 13.73
C GLY A 351 1.69 -8.07 15.21
N THR A 352 2.11 -9.04 16.03
CA THR A 352 1.81 -9.10 17.46
C THR A 352 2.47 -7.94 18.22
N ASN A 353 3.74 -7.63 17.93
CA ASN A 353 4.46 -6.53 18.55
C ASN A 353 3.88 -5.16 18.16
N ALA A 354 3.51 -4.99 16.91
CA ALA A 354 2.84 -3.77 16.43
C ALA A 354 1.48 -3.58 17.11
N ALA A 355 0.67 -4.63 17.23
CA ALA A 355 -0.60 -4.61 17.94
C ALA A 355 -0.44 -4.28 19.43
N ALA A 356 0.57 -4.84 20.10
CA ALA A 356 0.84 -4.54 21.50
C ALA A 356 1.13 -3.05 21.72
N LYS A 357 1.98 -2.46 20.88
CA LYS A 357 2.27 -1.01 20.94
C LYS A 357 1.03 -0.16 20.61
N ALA A 358 0.23 -0.57 19.62
CA ALA A 358 -1.00 0.11 19.24
C ALA A 358 -2.04 0.12 20.38
N LEU A 359 -2.30 -1.04 20.99
CA LEU A 359 -3.24 -1.19 22.11
C LEU A 359 -2.78 -0.39 23.33
N THR A 360 -1.49 -0.45 23.67
CA THR A 360 -0.89 0.35 24.76
C THR A 360 -1.06 1.84 24.50
N ALA A 361 -0.75 2.31 23.28
CA ALA A 361 -0.91 3.71 22.91
C ALA A 361 -2.37 4.18 23.03
N LEU A 362 -3.31 3.36 22.57
CA LEU A 362 -4.73 3.66 22.64
C LEU A 362 -5.23 3.75 24.09
N ALA A 363 -4.76 2.84 24.97
CA ALA A 363 -5.12 2.82 26.39
C ALA A 363 -4.54 4.03 27.15
N ASP A 364 -3.29 4.39 26.89
CA ASP A 364 -2.55 5.39 27.65
C ASP A 364 -2.76 6.82 27.11
N ARG A 365 -2.97 6.98 25.82
CA ARG A 365 -2.91 8.27 25.12
C ARG A 365 -4.09 8.51 24.16
N GLY A 366 -5.10 7.64 24.18
CA GLY A 366 -6.26 7.76 23.29
C GLY A 366 -7.01 9.07 23.49
N GLU A 367 -7.06 9.91 22.46
CA GLU A 367 -7.89 11.13 22.45
C GLU A 367 -9.29 10.80 21.90
N THR A 368 -10.33 11.27 22.59
CA THR A 368 -11.72 11.04 22.20
C THR A 368 -12.30 12.26 21.50
N PHE A 369 -12.95 12.03 20.35
CA PHE A 369 -13.62 13.04 19.54
C PHE A 369 -15.07 12.62 19.29
N THR A 370 -16.00 13.54 19.59
CA THR A 370 -17.45 13.35 19.42
C THR A 370 -18.01 14.12 18.24
N SER A 371 -17.31 15.17 17.79
CA SER A 371 -17.62 15.92 16.57
C SER A 371 -16.66 15.50 15.48
N LEU A 372 -17.17 14.85 14.44
CA LEU A 372 -16.40 14.21 13.39
C LEU A 372 -16.92 14.69 12.02
N PRO A 373 -16.59 15.91 11.58
CA PRO A 373 -16.95 16.35 10.24
C PRO A 373 -16.30 15.46 9.19
N LEU A 374 -17.10 15.09 8.17
CA LEU A 374 -16.66 14.30 7.02
C LEU A 374 -16.43 15.24 5.84
N SER A 375 -15.28 15.15 5.19
CA SER A 375 -15.05 15.79 3.91
C SER A 375 -14.26 14.87 2.97
N LEU A 376 -14.52 15.01 1.66
CA LEU A 376 -13.97 14.15 0.63
C LEU A 376 -13.72 14.97 -0.64
N LYS A 377 -12.57 14.80 -1.25
CA LYS A 377 -12.24 15.32 -2.58
C LYS A 377 -11.30 14.36 -3.28
N SER A 378 -11.38 14.27 -4.60
CA SER A 378 -10.49 13.44 -5.41
C SER A 378 -9.99 14.20 -6.63
N ALA A 379 -8.90 13.73 -7.21
CA ALA A 379 -8.33 14.23 -8.45
C ALA A 379 -8.07 13.07 -9.40
N THR A 380 -8.42 13.25 -10.67
CA THR A 380 -8.04 12.36 -11.77
C THR A 380 -6.97 13.03 -12.62
N TYR A 381 -6.00 12.25 -13.06
CA TYR A 381 -4.85 12.73 -13.82
C TYR A 381 -4.26 11.57 -14.64
N ASN A 382 -3.23 11.85 -15.44
CA ASN A 382 -2.55 10.81 -16.19
C ASN A 382 -1.07 10.75 -15.81
N ALA A 383 -0.50 9.53 -15.73
CA ALA A 383 0.92 9.30 -15.57
C ALA A 383 1.48 8.53 -16.77
N ARG A 384 2.64 8.95 -17.27
CA ARG A 384 3.28 8.34 -18.44
C ARG A 384 4.04 7.07 -18.04
N ILE A 385 3.91 6.02 -18.84
CA ILE A 385 4.73 4.81 -18.71
C ILE A 385 5.97 4.97 -19.59
N GLU A 386 7.13 5.15 -18.96
CA GLU A 386 8.43 5.16 -19.61
C GLU A 386 9.13 3.81 -19.53
N ASN A 387 8.73 2.98 -18.55
CA ASN A 387 9.19 1.61 -18.40
C ASN A 387 8.67 0.74 -19.55
N THR A 388 9.57 0.40 -20.46
CA THR A 388 9.22 -0.36 -21.67
C THR A 388 8.73 -1.77 -21.38
N TYR A 389 9.10 -2.39 -20.25
CA TYR A 389 8.58 -3.70 -19.85
C TYR A 389 7.14 -3.64 -19.38
N PHE A 390 6.77 -2.63 -18.60
CA PHE A 390 5.36 -2.42 -18.25
C PHE A 390 4.53 -2.12 -19.48
N HIS A 391 5.08 -1.33 -20.41
CA HIS A 391 4.42 -1.06 -21.68
C HIS A 391 4.15 -2.36 -22.45
N VAL A 392 5.18 -3.20 -22.64
CA VAL A 392 5.03 -4.51 -23.31
C VAL A 392 4.05 -5.41 -22.57
N ALA A 393 4.11 -5.46 -21.23
CA ALA A 393 3.23 -6.28 -20.41
C ALA A 393 1.73 -5.92 -20.59
N PHE A 394 1.42 -4.62 -20.75
CA PHE A 394 0.07 -4.20 -21.13
C PHE A 394 -0.31 -4.62 -22.56
N LEU A 395 0.61 -4.53 -23.52
CA LEU A 395 0.35 -4.86 -24.92
C LEU A 395 0.05 -6.35 -25.16
N ILE A 396 0.64 -7.23 -24.38
CA ILE A 396 0.42 -8.69 -24.50
C ILE A 396 -0.67 -9.20 -23.56
N ASP A 397 -1.48 -8.30 -22.96
CA ASP A 397 -2.53 -8.62 -22.00
C ASP A 397 -2.02 -9.46 -20.80
N LEU A 398 -0.77 -9.26 -20.40
CA LEU A 398 -0.19 -9.93 -19.24
C LEU A 398 -0.75 -9.34 -17.95
N LEU A 399 -0.76 -8.01 -17.87
CA LEU A 399 -1.27 -7.26 -16.72
C LEU A 399 -2.81 -7.26 -16.67
N GLY A 400 -3.34 -6.95 -15.49
CA GLY A 400 -4.77 -6.74 -15.31
C GLY A 400 -5.31 -5.57 -16.15
N PRO A 401 -6.63 -5.39 -16.21
CA PRO A 401 -7.26 -4.39 -17.05
C PRO A 401 -6.92 -2.98 -16.58
N HIS A 402 -6.31 -2.22 -17.47
CA HIS A 402 -6.04 -0.80 -17.27
C HIS A 402 -6.19 -0.06 -18.60
N PRO A 403 -6.93 1.05 -18.66
CA PRO A 403 -7.01 1.85 -19.86
C PRO A 403 -5.66 2.51 -20.14
N LEU A 404 -5.24 2.49 -21.41
CA LEU A 404 -4.09 3.23 -21.92
C LEU A 404 -4.58 4.38 -22.79
N VAL A 405 -4.08 5.59 -22.61
CA VAL A 405 -4.44 6.76 -23.38
C VAL A 405 -3.21 7.39 -24.02
N GLY A 406 -3.41 8.17 -25.10
CA GLY A 406 -2.32 8.87 -25.78
C GLY A 406 -1.29 7.94 -26.47
N TYR A 407 -1.70 6.74 -26.85
CA TYR A 407 -0.85 5.69 -27.40
C TYR A 407 -1.43 5.13 -28.71
N ASN A 408 -0.57 4.86 -29.67
CA ASN A 408 -0.93 4.16 -30.90
C ASN A 408 -0.20 2.81 -30.96
N PRO A 409 -0.92 1.65 -30.88
CA PRO A 409 -0.30 0.33 -30.88
C PRO A 409 0.40 -0.03 -32.19
N ASP A 410 0.13 0.68 -33.29
CA ASP A 410 0.76 0.45 -34.60
C ASP A 410 2.11 1.18 -34.75
N ASP A 411 2.45 2.09 -33.82
CA ASP A 411 3.69 2.85 -33.85
C ASP A 411 4.76 2.21 -32.92
N PRO A 412 6.06 2.45 -33.17
CA PRO A 412 7.13 1.98 -32.28
C PRO A 412 6.98 2.43 -30.83
N ILE A 413 7.50 1.62 -29.91
CA ILE A 413 7.64 1.97 -28.49
C ILE A 413 8.83 2.93 -28.37
N ASP A 414 8.58 4.20 -28.37
CA ASP A 414 9.58 5.26 -28.23
C ASP A 414 9.01 6.49 -27.52
N GLU A 415 9.86 7.52 -27.33
CA GLU A 415 9.53 8.75 -26.61
C GLU A 415 8.28 9.47 -27.15
N GLY A 416 8.00 9.34 -28.43
CA GLY A 416 6.82 9.94 -29.09
C GLY A 416 5.53 9.16 -28.90
N ASN A 417 5.61 7.92 -28.40
CA ASN A 417 4.47 6.99 -28.30
C ASN A 417 4.37 6.26 -26.95
N TYR A 418 4.89 6.82 -25.87
CA TYR A 418 4.68 6.25 -24.54
C TYR A 418 3.22 6.38 -24.11
N PRO A 419 2.59 5.30 -23.60
CA PRO A 419 1.22 5.37 -23.12
C PRO A 419 1.11 6.12 -21.79
N TRP A 420 -0.07 6.65 -21.53
CA TRP A 420 -0.44 7.28 -20.28
C TRP A 420 -1.49 6.44 -19.56
N LEU A 421 -1.34 6.29 -18.25
CA LEU A 421 -2.29 5.65 -17.35
C LEU A 421 -3.20 6.71 -16.73
N PRO A 422 -4.52 6.66 -16.91
CA PRO A 422 -5.44 7.43 -16.06
C PRO A 422 -5.32 6.95 -14.61
N LEU A 423 -5.06 7.85 -13.69
CA LEU A 423 -4.90 7.59 -12.26
C LEU A 423 -5.87 8.45 -11.45
N ARG A 424 -6.03 8.07 -10.18
CA ARG A 424 -6.82 8.85 -9.21
C ARG A 424 -6.05 8.97 -7.90
N THR A 425 -6.28 10.09 -7.20
CA THR A 425 -5.92 10.26 -5.80
C THR A 425 -7.08 10.87 -5.04
N THR A 426 -7.21 10.53 -3.76
CA THR A 426 -8.33 10.97 -2.92
C THR A 426 -7.80 11.50 -1.59
N TYR A 427 -8.40 12.59 -1.11
CA TYR A 427 -8.24 13.07 0.25
C TYR A 427 -9.56 12.90 1.00
N LEU A 428 -9.52 12.20 2.12
CA LEU A 428 -10.64 11.97 3.04
C LEU A 428 -10.28 12.52 4.42
N GLN A 429 -11.18 13.32 5.00
CA GLN A 429 -11.07 13.79 6.38
C GLN A 429 -12.24 13.27 7.19
N VAL A 430 -11.95 12.66 8.34
CA VAL A 430 -12.93 12.20 9.35
C VAL A 430 -12.56 12.81 10.69
N GLY A 431 -13.14 13.98 10.98
CA GLY A 431 -12.76 14.76 12.15
C GLY A 431 -11.27 15.11 12.15
N PRO A 432 -10.50 14.65 13.17
CA PRO A 432 -9.06 14.95 13.26
C PRO A 432 -8.17 14.04 12.39
N LEU A 433 -8.72 13.00 11.77
CA LEU A 433 -7.99 12.08 10.88
C LEU A 433 -8.03 12.61 9.46
N GLY A 434 -6.86 12.84 8.85
CA GLY A 434 -6.70 13.19 7.44
C GLY A 434 -5.98 12.07 6.69
N LEU A 435 -6.63 11.51 5.67
CA LEU A 435 -6.11 10.44 4.82
C LEU A 435 -5.92 10.95 3.39
N VAL A 436 -4.76 10.69 2.80
CA VAL A 436 -4.50 10.89 1.37
C VAL A 436 -4.02 9.60 0.73
N THR A 437 -4.47 9.30 -0.49
CA THR A 437 -4.07 8.10 -1.23
C THR A 437 -2.87 8.34 -2.13
N ALA A 438 -2.05 7.30 -2.31
CA ALA A 438 -1.03 7.21 -3.35
C ALA A 438 -1.21 5.90 -4.15
N PRO A 439 -1.13 5.95 -5.50
CA PRO A 439 -1.44 4.81 -6.35
C PRO A 439 -0.26 3.84 -6.53
N GLY A 440 0.55 3.64 -5.50
CA GLY A 440 1.72 2.76 -5.54
C GLY A 440 2.55 2.82 -4.27
N GLU A 441 3.75 2.30 -4.37
CA GLU A 441 4.73 2.18 -3.29
C GLU A 441 5.51 3.49 -3.15
N LEU A 442 4.89 4.45 -2.46
CA LEU A 442 5.49 5.77 -2.25
C LEU A 442 6.71 5.67 -1.33
N HIS A 443 7.83 6.24 -1.74
CA HIS A 443 9.01 6.37 -0.89
C HIS A 443 8.74 7.30 0.30
N PRO A 444 9.19 6.95 1.54
CA PRO A 444 8.89 7.71 2.76
C PRO A 444 9.32 9.17 2.73
N GLU A 445 10.43 9.49 2.05
CA GLU A 445 10.92 10.87 1.92
C GLU A 445 9.96 11.78 1.14
N LEU A 446 9.13 11.25 0.26
CA LEU A 446 8.07 12.02 -0.42
C LEU A 446 6.90 12.34 0.51
N TRP A 447 6.74 11.54 1.57
CA TRP A 447 5.74 11.74 2.62
C TRP A 447 6.22 12.68 3.73
N VAL A 448 7.42 12.43 4.31
CA VAL A 448 7.92 13.13 5.51
C VAL A 448 9.12 14.05 5.27
N GLY A 449 9.76 14.02 4.10
CA GLY A 449 11.07 14.62 3.88
C GLY A 449 12.18 13.83 4.58
N GLY A 450 12.82 14.43 5.59
CA GLY A 450 13.79 13.70 6.44
C GLY A 450 15.22 13.76 5.94
N TYR A 451 15.52 14.54 4.92
CA TYR A 451 16.85 14.70 4.33
C TYR A 451 17.90 15.30 5.28
N ASP A 452 17.47 15.79 6.43
CA ASP A 452 18.32 16.27 7.53
C ASP A 452 18.67 15.17 8.54
N GLY A 453 18.25 13.93 8.31
CA GLY A 453 18.43 12.78 9.20
C GLY A 453 17.42 12.69 10.35
N SER A 454 16.45 13.59 10.43
CA SER A 454 15.42 13.58 11.49
C SER A 454 14.51 12.35 11.47
N TRP A 455 14.47 11.62 10.35
CA TRP A 455 13.65 10.43 10.15
C TRP A 455 14.48 9.15 9.90
N SER A 456 15.78 9.13 10.22
CA SER A 456 16.62 7.94 10.06
C SER A 456 16.70 7.03 11.30
N TRP A 457 16.13 7.45 12.43
CA TRP A 457 15.90 6.63 13.63
C TRP A 457 17.10 5.78 14.07
N GLY A 458 18.25 6.42 14.32
CA GLY A 458 19.48 5.77 14.78
C GLY A 458 20.26 5.00 13.70
N TRP A 459 19.79 5.01 12.45
CA TRP A 459 20.55 4.54 11.30
C TRP A 459 21.34 5.70 10.69
N PRO A 460 22.49 5.43 10.04
CA PRO A 460 23.14 6.43 9.18
C PRO A 460 22.17 6.83 8.05
N LEU A 461 22.05 8.12 7.77
CA LEU A 461 21.22 8.61 6.67
C LEU A 461 21.73 8.10 5.31
N LEU A 462 23.06 8.00 5.16
CA LEU A 462 23.76 7.53 3.96
C LEU A 462 24.80 6.50 4.33
N ASP A 463 24.97 5.48 3.50
CA ASP A 463 26.16 4.64 3.47
C ASP A 463 27.19 5.22 2.50
N MET A 464 28.16 5.92 3.04
CA MET A 464 29.22 6.58 2.25
C MET A 464 30.12 5.62 1.45
N THR A 465 29.92 4.31 1.57
CA THR A 465 30.66 3.29 0.79
C THR A 465 29.93 2.90 -0.49
N LYS A 466 28.64 3.23 -0.61
CA LYS A 466 27.86 2.96 -1.81
C LYS A 466 28.25 3.88 -2.96
N PRO A 467 28.18 3.40 -4.22
CA PRO A 467 28.22 4.26 -5.39
C PRO A 467 26.96 5.11 -5.52
N ASN A 468 27.00 6.14 -6.33
CA ASN A 468 25.83 6.94 -6.72
C ASN A 468 25.06 7.58 -5.55
N LEU A 469 25.78 8.13 -4.55
CA LEU A 469 25.13 8.81 -3.43
C LEU A 469 24.14 9.89 -3.91
N PRO A 470 22.97 10.02 -3.25
CA PRO A 470 21.94 10.99 -3.63
C PRO A 470 22.40 12.44 -3.48
N ASP A 471 21.99 13.30 -4.41
CA ASP A 471 22.23 14.74 -4.37
C ASP A 471 21.10 15.46 -3.65
N PHE A 472 21.23 15.74 -2.36
CA PHE A 472 20.23 16.43 -1.56
C PHE A 472 19.96 17.89 -1.96
N GLU A 473 20.81 18.51 -2.81
CA GLU A 473 20.49 19.83 -3.35
C GLU A 473 19.29 19.77 -4.31
N ALA A 474 19.16 18.64 -5.03
CA ALA A 474 18.06 18.36 -5.94
C ALA A 474 16.83 17.75 -5.24
N ALA A 475 16.95 17.33 -3.97
CA ALA A 475 15.84 16.71 -3.25
C ALA A 475 14.63 17.66 -3.07
N PRO A 476 13.38 17.13 -3.01
CA PRO A 476 12.18 17.90 -2.75
C PRO A 476 12.32 18.79 -1.51
N LYS A 477 11.69 19.96 -1.55
CA LYS A 477 11.71 20.93 -0.44
C LYS A 477 10.34 20.97 0.23
N PRO A 478 10.26 21.31 1.55
CA PRO A 478 8.99 21.43 2.22
C PRO A 478 8.09 22.53 1.57
N PRO A 479 6.75 22.43 1.68
CA PRO A 479 6.04 21.45 2.53
C PRO A 479 5.95 20.07 1.86
N TYR A 480 6.16 19.02 2.65
CA TYR A 480 5.98 17.65 2.20
C TYR A 480 4.50 17.24 2.25
N MET A 481 4.18 16.07 1.69
CA MET A 481 2.79 15.59 1.63
C MET A 481 2.12 15.57 3.01
N ARG A 482 2.82 15.05 4.03
CA ARG A 482 2.35 14.99 5.42
C ARG A 482 2.05 16.37 5.99
N ASP A 483 2.88 17.37 5.70
CA ASP A 483 2.69 18.75 6.16
C ASP A 483 1.43 19.36 5.55
N LEU A 484 1.16 19.08 4.28
CA LEU A 484 -0.02 19.56 3.60
C LEU A 484 -1.31 18.91 4.14
N VAL A 485 -1.27 17.62 4.50
CA VAL A 485 -2.39 16.97 5.19
C VAL A 485 -2.64 17.62 6.55
N LEU A 486 -1.59 17.85 7.33
CA LEU A 486 -1.68 18.55 8.63
C LEU A 486 -2.16 20.00 8.53
N ALA A 487 -1.96 20.66 7.39
CA ALA A 487 -2.42 22.02 7.16
C ALA A 487 -3.95 22.15 6.92
N HIS A 488 -4.68 21.03 6.83
CA HIS A 488 -6.15 21.06 6.78
C HIS A 488 -6.74 21.34 8.17
N ASP A 489 -7.79 22.16 8.20
CA ASP A 489 -8.44 22.57 9.43
C ASP A 489 -8.93 21.36 10.26
N GLY A 490 -8.52 21.31 11.51
CA GLY A 490 -8.91 20.28 12.47
C GLY A 490 -8.14 18.96 12.36
N VAL A 491 -7.28 18.77 11.36
CA VAL A 491 -6.45 17.56 11.22
C VAL A 491 -5.33 17.56 12.27
N LYS A 492 -5.20 16.44 12.95
CA LYS A 492 -4.12 16.16 13.91
C LYS A 492 -3.36 14.87 13.56
N TYR A 493 -4.03 13.94 12.90
CA TYR A 493 -3.55 12.60 12.60
C TYR A 493 -3.50 12.40 11.08
N PRO A 494 -2.40 12.80 10.43
CA PRO A 494 -2.22 12.56 9.00
C PRO A 494 -1.84 11.12 8.75
N ILE A 495 -2.46 10.49 7.76
CA ILE A 495 -2.10 9.15 7.28
C ILE A 495 -2.03 9.12 5.75
N LEU A 496 -1.10 8.32 5.24
CA LEU A 496 -1.04 7.96 3.84
C LEU A 496 -1.68 6.58 3.64
N ALA A 497 -2.53 6.46 2.64
CA ALA A 497 -3.05 5.21 2.13
C ALA A 497 -2.29 4.86 0.85
N GLY A 498 -1.25 4.04 0.97
CA GLY A 498 -0.45 3.55 -0.16
C GLY A 498 -1.16 2.41 -0.90
N MET A 499 -0.72 2.11 -2.13
CA MET A 499 -1.32 1.11 -3.02
C MET A 499 -2.85 1.27 -3.11
N ALA A 500 -3.31 2.51 -3.13
CA ALA A 500 -4.73 2.86 -3.10
C ALA A 500 -5.13 3.71 -4.31
N GLU A 501 -6.29 3.44 -4.87
CA GLU A 501 -6.90 4.01 -6.07
C GLU A 501 -6.27 3.53 -7.38
N ASP A 502 -5.13 2.86 -7.34
CA ASP A 502 -4.44 2.13 -8.41
C ASP A 502 -3.16 1.47 -7.86
N TYR A 503 -2.40 0.79 -8.75
CA TYR A 503 -1.07 0.29 -8.44
C TYR A 503 -0.12 0.48 -9.64
N VAL A 504 0.85 1.36 -9.47
CA VAL A 504 1.82 1.70 -10.52
C VAL A 504 3.26 1.27 -10.20
N GLY A 505 3.43 0.37 -9.21
CA GLY A 505 4.74 0.00 -8.67
C GLY A 505 5.31 1.11 -7.79
N TYR A 506 6.64 1.20 -7.78
CA TYR A 506 7.34 2.18 -6.95
C TYR A 506 7.21 3.62 -7.46
N ILE A 507 6.97 4.54 -6.53
CA ILE A 507 7.01 5.99 -6.79
C ILE A 507 8.32 6.50 -6.19
N VAL A 508 9.37 6.44 -7.02
CA VAL A 508 10.77 6.74 -6.65
C VAL A 508 11.03 8.23 -6.80
N PRO A 509 11.69 8.89 -5.83
CA PRO A 509 12.07 10.29 -5.94
C PRO A 509 13.01 10.56 -7.11
N ALA A 510 12.66 11.51 -7.97
CA ALA A 510 13.39 11.80 -9.21
C ALA A 510 14.85 12.21 -8.99
N TYR A 511 15.15 12.89 -7.85
CA TYR A 511 16.51 13.33 -7.53
C TYR A 511 17.48 12.17 -7.30
N ASN A 512 16.97 10.99 -6.90
CA ASN A 512 17.73 9.77 -6.61
C ASN A 512 17.42 8.62 -7.57
N TYR A 513 16.81 8.92 -8.71
CA TYR A 513 16.41 7.93 -9.71
C TYR A 513 17.60 7.49 -10.57
N LYS A 514 17.87 6.18 -10.62
CA LYS A 514 18.97 5.58 -11.39
C LYS A 514 18.49 4.35 -12.15
N LEU A 515 18.95 4.21 -13.38
CA LEU A 515 18.76 3.00 -14.20
C LEU A 515 20.13 2.47 -14.63
N ASP A 516 20.22 1.14 -14.80
CA ASP A 516 21.38 0.55 -15.46
C ASP A 516 21.50 1.09 -16.90
N PRO A 517 22.68 1.57 -17.33
CA PRO A 517 22.82 2.21 -18.64
C PRO A 517 22.83 1.22 -19.82
N GLN A 518 23.04 -0.09 -19.59
CA GLN A 518 23.01 -1.11 -20.61
C GLN A 518 21.64 -1.77 -20.72
N ASP A 519 21.06 -2.13 -19.57
CA ASP A 519 19.82 -2.91 -19.49
C ASP A 519 18.81 -2.21 -18.56
N PRO A 520 18.34 -0.97 -18.91
CA PRO A 520 17.39 -0.23 -18.10
C PRO A 520 16.10 -1.03 -17.90
N TYR A 521 15.57 -1.00 -16.70
CA TYR A 521 14.37 -1.74 -16.25
C TYR A 521 14.49 -3.27 -16.22
N LEU A 522 15.66 -3.86 -16.51
CA LEU A 522 15.93 -5.30 -16.38
C LEU A 522 16.94 -5.60 -15.30
N VAL A 523 17.94 -4.74 -15.17
CA VAL A 523 19.04 -4.89 -14.23
C VAL A 523 19.00 -3.71 -13.28
N GLU A 524 19.16 -3.99 -12.00
CA GLU A 524 19.29 -2.99 -10.96
C GLU A 524 20.58 -2.19 -11.15
N ALA A 525 20.50 -0.86 -11.07
CA ALA A 525 21.68 -0.01 -11.08
C ALA A 525 22.47 -0.16 -9.76
N GLU A 526 23.80 0.02 -9.81
CA GLU A 526 24.66 -0.06 -8.62
C GLU A 526 24.21 0.91 -7.52
N GLY A 527 24.11 0.44 -6.28
CA GLY A 527 23.82 1.26 -5.09
C GLY A 527 22.41 1.08 -4.51
N ASP A 528 21.80 -0.08 -4.69
CA ASP A 528 20.43 -0.41 -4.23
C ASP A 528 19.37 0.47 -4.91
N HIS A 529 19.13 0.23 -6.19
CA HIS A 529 18.19 0.95 -7.06
C HIS A 529 17.19 0.00 -7.76
N TYR A 530 16.82 -1.11 -7.11
CA TYR A 530 15.92 -2.09 -7.73
C TYR A 530 14.49 -1.54 -7.91
N GLU A 531 14.07 -0.58 -7.11
CA GLU A 531 12.74 0.01 -7.17
C GLU A 531 12.48 0.71 -8.51
N GLU A 532 13.51 1.27 -9.13
CA GLU A 532 13.41 1.89 -10.46
C GLU A 532 13.01 0.89 -11.53
N VAL A 533 13.41 -0.40 -11.38
CA VAL A 533 13.05 -1.48 -12.31
C VAL A 533 11.53 -1.72 -12.30
N TYR A 534 10.90 -1.53 -11.15
CA TYR A 534 9.46 -1.74 -10.94
C TYR A 534 8.67 -0.43 -10.83
N SER A 535 9.11 0.63 -11.48
CA SER A 535 8.46 1.94 -11.51
C SER A 535 7.94 2.29 -12.90
N LEU A 536 7.13 3.36 -13.00
CA LEU A 536 6.68 3.91 -14.31
C LEU A 536 7.82 4.53 -15.13
N GLY A 537 8.92 4.93 -14.48
CA GLY A 537 10.05 5.60 -15.09
C GLY A 537 10.44 6.91 -14.40
N PRO A 538 11.44 7.65 -14.92
CA PRO A 538 12.02 8.84 -14.29
C PRO A 538 11.03 9.97 -13.98
N LEU A 539 9.94 10.08 -14.73
CA LEU A 539 8.88 11.06 -14.49
C LEU A 539 7.76 10.56 -13.58
N GLY A 540 7.87 9.34 -13.05
CA GLY A 540 6.86 8.71 -12.20
C GLY A 540 6.51 9.57 -10.98
N GLU A 541 7.50 10.11 -10.25
CA GLU A 541 7.26 11.05 -9.15
C GLU A 541 6.47 12.28 -9.62
N GLN A 542 6.94 12.95 -10.65
CA GLN A 542 6.31 14.18 -11.13
C GLN A 542 4.86 13.95 -11.52
N HIS A 543 4.56 12.84 -12.21
CA HIS A 543 3.22 12.54 -12.70
C HIS A 543 2.27 12.06 -11.60
N THR A 544 2.79 11.53 -10.48
CA THR A 544 1.96 11.02 -9.38
C THR A 544 1.92 11.97 -8.18
N VAL A 545 3.07 12.46 -7.72
CA VAL A 545 3.16 13.28 -6.51
C VAL A 545 2.63 14.69 -6.74
N HIS A 546 2.94 15.31 -7.88
CA HIS A 546 2.48 16.68 -8.15
C HIS A 546 0.94 16.82 -8.11
N PRO A 547 0.14 15.95 -8.76
CA PRO A 547 -1.32 15.96 -8.62
C PRO A 547 -1.82 15.77 -7.18
N ILE A 548 -1.14 14.91 -6.39
CA ILE A 548 -1.47 14.73 -4.97
C ILE A 548 -1.26 16.05 -4.20
N LEU A 549 -0.11 16.72 -4.41
CA LEU A 549 0.17 18.00 -3.77
C LEU A 549 -0.83 19.08 -4.18
N GLN A 550 -1.23 19.13 -5.45
CA GLN A 550 -2.26 20.05 -5.95
C GLN A 550 -3.62 19.76 -5.28
N LEU A 551 -4.03 18.48 -5.16
CA LEU A 551 -5.24 18.10 -4.44
C LEU A 551 -5.19 18.57 -2.98
N LEU A 552 -4.07 18.34 -2.28
CA LEU A 552 -3.90 18.71 -0.88
C LEU A 552 -3.91 20.24 -0.68
N GLN A 553 -3.39 21.00 -1.63
CA GLN A 553 -3.38 22.47 -1.59
C GLN A 553 -4.72 23.10 -2.01
N TYR A 554 -5.56 22.35 -2.74
CA TYR A 554 -6.84 22.85 -3.21
C TYR A 554 -7.73 23.22 -2.02
N ARG A 555 -8.13 24.51 -1.98
CA ARG A 555 -9.09 25.06 -1.02
C ARG A 555 -10.24 25.70 -1.81
N ARG A 556 -11.44 25.47 -1.38
CA ARG A 556 -12.62 26.16 -1.91
C ARG A 556 -12.89 27.47 -1.20
#